data_7ae5f2038500f773ecd394ad9fd8940c
#
_entry.id   7ae5f2038500f773ecd394ad9fd8940c
#
_cell.length_a   1.000
_cell.length_b   1.000
_cell.length_c   1.000
_cell.angle_alpha   90.00
_cell.angle_beta   90.00
_cell.angle_gamma   90.00
#
_symmetry.space_group_name_H-M   'P 1'
#
loop_
_entity.id
_entity.type
_entity.pdbx_description
1 polymer ?
#
loop_
_entity_poly.entity_id
_entity_poly.type
_entity_poly.pdbx_seq_one_letter_code
_entity_poly.pdbx_strand_id
1 'polypeptide(L)'
;GLSPLFGACFFGDLIPNFSMEYPNIEIKMIEDGAYRIDQRIERGEVDIAVTLNSKRLSSFAYCHFSTQRNVALLHKSHPLAKEPSVTVSQLRDDSFAIFNQDFILHEQIVDACHAAGFRPKFALLSSQWDFMVELVSKNHAVSILPKPVLDKHPDPNVCCVPMSDSMKYWDIVLA
;
A
#
# COMPACT_ATOMS: atom_id res chain seq x y z
N GLY A 1 4.72 -2.86 15.36
CA GLY A 1 4.30 -3.66 14.20
C GLY A 1 4.00 -2.79 13.00
N LEU A 2 4.41 -3.22 11.81
CA LEU A 2 4.10 -2.47 10.56
C LEU A 2 4.21 -3.39 9.34
N SER A 3 3.57 -2.99 8.23
CA SER A 3 3.81 -3.69 6.96
C SER A 3 5.14 -3.24 6.32
N PRO A 4 5.81 -4.12 5.54
CA PRO A 4 7.06 -3.78 4.85
C PRO A 4 6.96 -2.51 4.00
N LEU A 5 5.79 -2.26 3.41
CA LEU A 5 5.54 -1.06 2.62
C LEU A 5 5.63 0.23 3.45
N PHE A 6 5.11 0.22 4.70
CA PHE A 6 5.26 1.36 5.59
C PHE A 6 6.72 1.60 5.97
N GLY A 7 7.45 0.51 6.27
CA GLY A 7 8.88 0.56 6.55
C GLY A 7 9.64 1.28 5.45
N ALA A 8 9.47 0.83 4.21
CA ALA A 8 10.12 1.41 3.04
C ALA A 8 9.73 2.88 2.81
N CYS A 9 8.45 3.25 3.03
CA CYS A 9 7.98 4.60 2.72
C CYS A 9 8.30 5.64 3.80
N PHE A 10 8.28 5.28 5.11
CA PHE A 10 8.23 6.28 6.18
C PHE A 10 9.26 6.08 7.30
N PHE A 11 9.76 4.87 7.52
CA PHE A 11 10.49 4.55 8.75
C PHE A 11 12.01 4.53 8.60
N GLY A 12 12.55 4.70 7.37
CA GLY A 12 13.99 4.67 7.12
C GLY A 12 14.80 5.69 7.94
N ASP A 13 14.28 6.92 8.10
CA ASP A 13 14.92 7.96 8.90
C ASP A 13 14.31 8.09 10.30
N LEU A 14 13.03 7.77 10.45
CA LEU A 14 12.30 7.97 11.69
C LEU A 14 12.86 7.10 12.83
N ILE A 15 13.10 5.81 12.57
CA ILE A 15 13.59 4.89 13.59
C ILE A 15 15.01 5.23 14.05
N PRO A 16 16.00 5.46 13.17
CA PRO A 16 17.33 5.89 13.61
C PRO A 16 17.31 7.19 14.42
N ASN A 17 16.55 8.19 13.98
CA ASN A 17 16.43 9.47 14.69
C ASN A 17 15.80 9.30 16.08
N PHE A 18 14.74 8.51 16.20
CA PHE A 18 14.13 8.18 17.48
C PHE A 18 15.11 7.47 18.41
N SER A 19 15.85 6.48 17.91
CA SER A 19 16.84 5.75 18.71
C SER A 19 17.98 6.64 19.20
N MET A 20 18.38 7.66 18.44
CA MET A 20 19.38 8.64 18.87
C MET A 20 18.82 9.58 19.96
N GLU A 21 17.57 9.99 19.83
CA GLU A 21 16.93 10.89 20.82
C GLU A 21 16.57 10.17 22.12
N TYR A 22 16.19 8.87 22.02
CA TYR A 22 15.75 8.06 23.16
C TYR A 22 16.59 6.78 23.30
N PRO A 23 17.88 6.87 23.66
CA PRO A 23 18.81 5.71 23.65
C PRO A 23 18.47 4.62 24.69
N ASN A 24 17.62 4.92 25.66
CA ASN A 24 17.16 3.96 26.67
C ASN A 24 15.92 3.17 26.24
N ILE A 25 15.36 3.45 25.04
CA ILE A 25 14.20 2.73 24.50
C ILE A 25 14.68 1.76 23.44
N GLU A 26 14.51 0.47 23.69
CA GLU A 26 14.78 -0.58 22.69
C GLU A 26 13.60 -0.69 21.74
N ILE A 27 13.84 -0.56 20.42
CA ILE A 27 12.83 -0.77 19.39
C ILE A 27 12.98 -2.18 18.82
N LYS A 28 11.91 -2.98 18.90
CA LYS A 28 11.81 -4.28 18.22
C LYS A 28 10.74 -4.19 17.14
N MET A 29 11.14 -4.35 15.89
CA MET A 29 10.21 -4.31 14.76
C MET A 29 9.67 -5.69 14.44
N ILE A 30 8.36 -5.76 14.20
CA ILE A 30 7.67 -6.92 13.64
C ILE A 30 7.05 -6.48 12.32
N GLU A 31 7.48 -7.13 11.23
CA GLU A 31 6.94 -6.89 9.89
C GLU A 31 6.01 -8.02 9.49
N ASP A 32 4.77 -7.65 9.10
CA ASP A 32 3.75 -8.61 8.63
C ASP A 32 2.69 -7.88 7.79
N GLY A 33 1.76 -8.61 7.17
CA GLY A 33 0.57 -8.04 6.55
C GLY A 33 -0.31 -7.32 7.59
N ALA A 34 -1.03 -6.27 7.16
CA ALA A 34 -1.80 -5.42 8.09
C ALA A 34 -2.77 -6.22 8.96
N TYR A 35 -3.44 -7.25 8.41
CA TYR A 35 -4.34 -8.10 9.20
C TYR A 35 -3.64 -8.88 10.32
N ARG A 36 -2.42 -9.34 10.07
CA ARG A 36 -1.64 -10.02 11.11
C ARG A 36 -1.11 -9.06 12.14
N ILE A 37 -0.72 -7.84 11.74
CA ILE A 37 -0.34 -6.78 12.68
C ILE A 37 -1.52 -6.40 13.57
N ASP A 38 -2.74 -6.24 13.02
CA ASP A 38 -3.94 -5.97 13.80
C ASP A 38 -4.20 -7.07 14.85
N GLN A 39 -4.04 -8.36 14.49
CA GLN A 39 -4.16 -9.47 15.43
C GLN A 39 -3.07 -9.47 16.52
N ARG A 40 -1.84 -9.05 16.17
CA ARG A 40 -0.74 -9.00 17.13
C ARG A 40 -0.93 -7.89 18.18
N ILE A 41 -1.45 -6.73 17.78
CA ILE A 41 -1.76 -5.66 18.75
C ILE A 41 -2.93 -6.08 19.65
N GLU A 42 -3.95 -6.78 19.13
CA GLU A 42 -5.05 -7.35 19.92
C GLU A 42 -4.57 -8.34 21.01
N ARG A 43 -3.50 -9.09 20.72
CA ARG A 43 -2.91 -10.06 21.65
C ARG A 43 -1.84 -9.46 22.58
N GLY A 44 -1.55 -8.17 22.44
CA GLY A 44 -0.47 -7.53 23.20
C GLY A 44 0.93 -8.01 22.81
N GLU A 45 1.09 -8.59 21.62
CA GLU A 45 2.41 -9.01 21.09
C GLU A 45 3.17 -7.81 20.50
N VAL A 46 2.50 -6.70 20.28
CA VAL A 46 3.01 -5.43 19.76
C VAL A 46 2.42 -4.30 20.59
N ASP A 47 3.24 -3.34 20.98
CA ASP A 47 2.82 -2.17 21.78
C ASP A 47 2.22 -1.07 20.90
N ILE A 48 2.72 -0.92 19.66
CA ILE A 48 2.29 0.07 18.68
C ILE A 48 2.21 -0.58 17.31
N ALA A 49 1.13 -0.31 16.57
CA ALA A 49 0.97 -0.76 15.19
C ALA A 49 0.83 0.42 14.23
N VAL A 50 1.51 0.34 13.09
CA VAL A 50 1.25 1.22 11.94
C VAL A 50 0.39 0.44 10.96
N THR A 51 -0.85 0.92 10.79
CA THR A 51 -1.85 0.22 9.97
C THR A 51 -2.74 1.21 9.22
N LEU A 52 -3.72 0.70 8.49
CA LEU A 52 -4.68 1.53 7.78
C LEU A 52 -5.91 1.81 8.63
N ASN A 53 -6.45 3.04 8.50
CA ASN A 53 -7.73 3.37 9.09
C ASN A 53 -8.82 2.47 8.51
N SER A 54 -9.33 1.58 9.33
CA SER A 54 -10.35 0.61 8.97
C SER A 54 -11.37 0.43 10.10
N LYS A 55 -12.53 -0.13 9.77
CA LYS A 55 -13.57 -0.44 10.77
C LYS A 55 -13.10 -1.39 11.87
N ARG A 56 -12.01 -2.13 11.65
CA ARG A 56 -11.44 -3.09 12.60
C ARG A 56 -10.75 -2.41 13.78
N LEU A 57 -10.34 -1.15 13.62
CA LEU A 57 -9.67 -0.38 14.68
C LEU A 57 -10.63 0.23 15.71
N SER A 58 -11.93 -0.05 15.64
CA SER A 58 -12.93 0.51 16.55
C SER A 58 -12.71 0.16 18.03
N SER A 59 -11.92 -0.88 18.33
CA SER A 59 -11.58 -1.31 19.70
C SER A 59 -10.26 -0.74 20.22
N PHE A 60 -9.52 0.03 19.40
CA PHE A 60 -8.23 0.60 19.79
C PHE A 60 -8.27 2.12 19.86
N ALA A 61 -7.45 2.69 20.74
CA ALA A 61 -7.06 4.08 20.62
C ALA A 61 -6.09 4.20 19.43
N TYR A 62 -6.36 5.12 18.53
CA TYR A 62 -5.45 5.39 17.41
C TYR A 62 -5.33 6.89 17.15
N CYS A 63 -4.22 7.28 16.57
CA CYS A 63 -4.03 8.63 16.07
C CYS A 63 -3.72 8.60 14.57
N HIS A 64 -4.19 9.63 13.86
CA HIS A 64 -3.87 9.80 12.44
C HIS A 64 -2.37 10.07 12.29
N PHE A 65 -1.72 9.29 11.39
CA PHE A 65 -0.31 9.46 11.08
C PHE A 65 -0.11 10.20 9.76
N SER A 66 -0.76 9.77 8.69
CA SER A 66 -0.62 10.37 7.37
C SER A 66 -1.74 9.94 6.43
N THR A 67 -2.13 10.82 5.50
CA THR A 67 -2.99 10.47 4.37
C THR A 67 -2.18 10.57 3.09
N GLN A 68 -2.10 9.47 2.34
CA GLN A 68 -1.39 9.39 1.07
C GLN A 68 -2.35 9.16 -0.08
N ARG A 69 -1.96 9.56 -1.29
CA ARG A 69 -2.72 9.24 -2.50
C ARG A 69 -2.30 7.90 -3.05
N ASN A 70 -3.29 7.11 -3.46
CA ASN A 70 -3.05 5.94 -4.30
C ASN A 70 -2.89 6.38 -5.76
N VAL A 71 -2.04 5.68 -6.46
CA VAL A 71 -1.79 5.87 -7.88
C VAL A 71 -1.87 4.52 -8.60
N ALA A 72 -2.39 4.54 -9.81
CA ALA A 72 -2.17 3.43 -10.73
C ALA A 72 -0.73 3.47 -11.23
N LEU A 73 -0.02 2.37 -11.09
CA LEU A 73 1.28 2.15 -11.69
C LEU A 73 1.05 1.52 -13.06
N LEU A 74 1.47 2.23 -14.08
CA LEU A 74 1.30 1.83 -15.47
C LEU A 74 2.66 1.87 -16.18
N HIS A 75 2.89 0.94 -17.10
CA HIS A 75 4.02 1.07 -17.99
C HIS A 75 3.88 2.35 -18.83
N LYS A 76 4.99 3.04 -19.12
CA LYS A 76 4.99 4.31 -19.88
C LYS A 76 4.32 4.26 -21.27
N SER A 77 4.19 3.06 -21.87
CA SER A 77 3.50 2.85 -23.12
C SER A 77 2.01 2.52 -22.96
N HIS A 78 1.50 2.40 -21.72
CA HIS A 78 0.10 2.10 -21.46
C HIS A 78 -0.79 3.23 -21.99
N PRO A 79 -1.96 2.92 -22.61
CA PRO A 79 -2.87 3.96 -23.16
C PRO A 79 -3.25 5.06 -22.15
N LEU A 80 -3.38 4.69 -20.86
CA LEU A 80 -3.77 5.61 -19.80
C LEU A 80 -2.57 6.30 -19.10
N ALA A 81 -1.31 6.04 -19.51
CA ALA A 81 -0.12 6.56 -18.83
C ALA A 81 0.00 8.10 -18.84
N LYS A 82 -0.71 8.78 -19.75
CA LYS A 82 -0.72 10.25 -19.90
C LYS A 82 -1.98 10.91 -19.39
N GLU A 83 -2.92 10.13 -18.86
CA GLU A 83 -4.17 10.68 -18.32
C GLU A 83 -3.89 11.44 -17.01
N PRO A 84 -4.63 12.54 -16.75
CA PRO A 84 -4.49 13.29 -15.50
C PRO A 84 -4.94 12.50 -14.27
N SER A 85 -5.80 11.51 -14.45
CA SER A 85 -6.25 10.58 -13.44
C SER A 85 -6.96 9.38 -14.09
N VAL A 86 -7.07 8.27 -13.35
CA VAL A 86 -7.77 7.06 -13.78
C VAL A 86 -8.70 6.55 -12.68
N THR A 87 -9.71 5.80 -13.11
CA THR A 87 -10.60 5.02 -12.23
C THR A 87 -10.27 3.55 -12.35
N VAL A 88 -10.66 2.75 -11.34
CA VAL A 88 -10.52 1.29 -11.39
C VAL A 88 -11.25 0.70 -12.60
N SER A 89 -12.40 1.27 -13.00
CA SER A 89 -13.18 0.78 -14.15
C SER A 89 -12.44 0.87 -15.50
N GLN A 90 -11.53 1.84 -15.65
CA GLN A 90 -10.72 1.99 -16.87
C GLN A 90 -9.62 0.92 -16.99
N LEU A 91 -9.28 0.25 -15.87
CA LEU A 91 -8.28 -0.82 -15.82
C LEU A 91 -8.87 -2.22 -15.94
N ARG A 92 -10.16 -2.35 -16.33
CA ARG A 92 -10.90 -3.61 -16.32
C ARG A 92 -10.34 -4.72 -17.21
N ASP A 93 -9.65 -4.33 -18.27
CA ASP A 93 -9.08 -5.28 -19.25
C ASP A 93 -7.63 -5.64 -18.94
N ASP A 94 -7.03 -4.97 -17.96
CA ASP A 94 -5.66 -5.19 -17.54
C ASP A 94 -5.53 -6.37 -16.57
N SER A 95 -4.31 -6.89 -16.46
CA SER A 95 -3.92 -7.85 -15.43
C SER A 95 -3.26 -7.13 -14.27
N PHE A 96 -3.67 -7.45 -13.05
CA PHE A 96 -3.24 -6.77 -11.84
C PHE A 96 -2.11 -7.52 -11.15
N ALA A 97 -1.05 -6.80 -10.75
CA ALA A 97 -0.07 -7.22 -9.77
C ALA A 97 -0.38 -6.48 -8.45
N ILE A 98 -0.91 -7.18 -7.46
CA ILE A 98 -1.33 -6.58 -6.19
C ILE A 98 -0.88 -7.41 -5.00
N PHE A 99 -1.05 -6.86 -3.80
CA PHE A 99 -0.79 -7.58 -2.57
C PHE A 99 -1.66 -8.83 -2.45
N ASN A 100 -1.18 -9.83 -1.70
CA ASN A 100 -1.95 -10.99 -1.33
C ASN A 100 -3.03 -10.64 -0.28
N GLN A 101 -3.85 -11.63 0.11
CA GLN A 101 -5.02 -11.44 0.98
C GLN A 101 -4.68 -11.03 2.43
N ASP A 102 -3.42 -11.07 2.84
CA ASP A 102 -2.98 -10.62 4.17
C ASP A 102 -2.93 -9.08 4.28
N PHE A 103 -3.17 -8.37 3.18
CA PHE A 103 -3.08 -6.90 3.12
C PHE A 103 -4.43 -6.25 2.86
N ILE A 104 -4.75 -5.20 3.62
CA ILE A 104 -5.99 -4.41 3.47
C ILE A 104 -6.13 -3.83 2.05
N LEU A 105 -5.04 -3.41 1.45
CA LEU A 105 -5.06 -2.86 0.08
C LEU A 105 -5.52 -3.88 -0.96
N HIS A 106 -5.29 -5.18 -0.75
CA HIS A 106 -5.86 -6.24 -1.60
C HIS A 106 -7.39 -6.19 -1.59
N GLU A 107 -8.00 -6.22 -0.39
CA GLU A 107 -9.45 -6.19 -0.23
C GLU A 107 -10.04 -4.92 -0.85
N GLN A 108 -9.44 -3.76 -0.59
CA GLN A 108 -9.88 -2.49 -1.15
C GLN A 108 -9.88 -2.48 -2.69
N ILE A 109 -8.83 -3.01 -3.34
CA ILE A 109 -8.74 -3.09 -4.81
C ILE A 109 -9.79 -4.05 -5.36
N VAL A 110 -9.93 -5.23 -4.76
CA VAL A 110 -10.92 -6.23 -5.19
C VAL A 110 -12.34 -5.69 -5.07
N ASP A 111 -12.67 -5.06 -3.95
CA ASP A 111 -13.98 -4.44 -3.72
C ASP A 111 -14.26 -3.31 -4.71
N ALA A 112 -13.26 -2.46 -5.00
CA ALA A 112 -13.39 -1.40 -6.00
C ALA A 112 -13.63 -1.96 -7.41
N CYS A 113 -12.97 -3.07 -7.79
CA CYS A 113 -13.21 -3.76 -9.04
C CYS A 113 -14.64 -4.33 -9.11
N HIS A 114 -15.10 -4.98 -8.04
CA HIS A 114 -16.47 -5.51 -7.96
C HIS A 114 -17.51 -4.40 -8.03
N ALA A 115 -17.29 -3.29 -7.32
CA ALA A 115 -18.17 -2.12 -7.40
C ALA A 115 -18.20 -1.48 -8.81
N ALA A 116 -17.10 -1.58 -9.57
CA ALA A 116 -16.99 -1.17 -10.95
C ALA A 116 -17.54 -2.21 -11.96
N GLY A 117 -18.11 -3.33 -11.46
CA GLY A 117 -18.81 -4.34 -12.27
C GLY A 117 -17.89 -5.34 -12.96
N PHE A 118 -16.68 -5.60 -12.43
CA PHE A 118 -15.79 -6.64 -12.98
C PHE A 118 -14.99 -7.35 -11.87
N ARG A 119 -14.44 -8.50 -12.25
CA ARG A 119 -13.48 -9.24 -11.40
C ARG A 119 -12.08 -9.01 -11.92
N PRO A 120 -11.11 -8.61 -11.06
CA PRO A 120 -9.74 -8.39 -11.50
C PRO A 120 -9.09 -9.69 -11.96
N LYS A 121 -8.32 -9.62 -13.03
CA LYS A 121 -7.42 -10.70 -13.46
C LYS A 121 -6.08 -10.48 -12.76
N PHE A 122 -5.58 -11.48 -12.05
CA PHE A 122 -4.31 -11.37 -11.34
C PHE A 122 -3.16 -11.91 -12.19
N ALA A 123 -2.16 -11.06 -12.43
CA ALA A 123 -0.85 -11.47 -12.94
C ALA A 123 0.04 -11.92 -11.79
N LEU A 124 -0.11 -11.28 -10.61
CA LEU A 124 0.66 -11.58 -9.40
C LEU A 124 -0.14 -11.25 -8.15
N LEU A 125 -0.06 -12.13 -7.15
CA LEU A 125 -0.40 -11.86 -5.75
C LEU A 125 0.85 -12.08 -4.91
N SER A 126 1.35 -11.03 -4.26
CA SER A 126 2.63 -11.07 -3.53
C SER A 126 2.57 -10.20 -2.26
N SER A 127 3.50 -10.40 -1.34
CA SER A 127 3.77 -9.47 -0.25
C SER A 127 4.84 -8.42 -0.62
N GLN A 128 5.49 -8.56 -1.77
CA GLN A 128 6.63 -7.76 -2.22
C GLN A 128 6.18 -6.72 -3.25
N TRP A 129 6.14 -5.46 -2.84
CA TRP A 129 5.73 -4.35 -3.71
C TRP A 129 6.73 -4.09 -4.85
N ASP A 130 8.01 -4.28 -4.63
CA ASP A 130 9.08 -4.12 -5.62
C ASP A 130 8.93 -5.11 -6.78
N PHE A 131 8.50 -6.34 -6.51
CA PHE A 131 8.18 -7.31 -7.56
C PHE A 131 6.96 -6.87 -8.40
N MET A 132 5.97 -6.22 -7.78
CA MET A 132 4.84 -5.64 -8.53
C MET A 132 5.32 -4.53 -9.47
N VAL A 133 6.20 -3.64 -8.99
CA VAL A 133 6.79 -2.57 -9.81
C VAL A 133 7.57 -3.16 -11.00
N GLU A 134 8.33 -4.24 -10.78
CA GLU A 134 9.07 -4.92 -11.85
C GLU A 134 8.13 -5.49 -12.94
N LEU A 135 6.99 -6.09 -12.58
CA LEU A 135 6.02 -6.57 -13.56
C LEU A 135 5.41 -5.42 -14.37
N VAL A 136 5.11 -4.30 -13.71
CA VAL A 136 4.61 -3.10 -14.39
C VAL A 136 5.68 -2.52 -15.33
N SER A 137 6.93 -2.44 -14.87
CA SER A 137 8.07 -1.97 -15.66
C SER A 137 8.31 -2.79 -16.93
N LYS A 138 7.95 -4.08 -16.91
CA LYS A 138 8.00 -4.99 -18.07
C LYS A 138 6.69 -5.02 -18.89
N ASN A 139 5.72 -4.18 -18.58
CA ASN A 139 4.41 -4.13 -19.24
C ASN A 139 3.62 -5.45 -19.18
N HIS A 140 3.74 -6.18 -18.05
CA HIS A 140 3.03 -7.44 -17.83
C HIS A 140 1.81 -7.28 -16.93
N ALA A 141 1.71 -6.17 -16.22
CA ALA A 141 0.63 -5.90 -15.29
C ALA A 141 0.45 -4.39 -15.06
N VAL A 142 -0.69 -4.04 -14.44
CA VAL A 142 -0.90 -2.77 -13.74
C VAL A 142 -0.90 -3.02 -12.25
N SER A 143 -0.64 -1.97 -11.46
CA SER A 143 -0.75 -2.05 -10.00
C SER A 143 -1.41 -0.79 -9.44
N ILE A 144 -1.91 -0.87 -8.21
CA ILE A 144 -2.38 0.31 -7.46
C ILE A 144 -1.63 0.30 -6.13
N LEU A 145 -0.79 1.32 -5.93
CA LEU A 145 0.03 1.49 -4.73
C LEU A 145 -0.01 2.94 -4.25
N PRO A 146 0.37 3.20 -2.99
CA PRO A 146 0.56 4.56 -2.50
C PRO A 146 1.69 5.27 -3.25
N LYS A 147 1.46 6.53 -3.58
CA LYS A 147 2.42 7.36 -4.33
C LYS A 147 3.85 7.38 -3.75
N PRO A 148 4.06 7.45 -2.39
CA PRO A 148 5.40 7.48 -1.81
C PRO A 148 6.31 6.30 -2.19
N VAL A 149 5.75 5.17 -2.63
CA VAL A 149 6.55 4.03 -3.09
C VAL A 149 7.43 4.42 -4.27
N LEU A 150 6.82 5.02 -5.29
CA LEU A 150 7.54 5.41 -6.51
C LEU A 150 8.34 6.69 -6.33
N ASP A 151 7.93 7.58 -5.42
CA ASP A 151 8.71 8.80 -5.12
C ASP A 151 10.09 8.45 -4.54
N LYS A 152 10.17 7.36 -3.75
CA LYS A 152 11.44 6.87 -3.18
C LYS A 152 12.17 5.85 -4.05
N HIS A 153 11.44 5.14 -4.89
CA HIS A 153 11.97 4.07 -5.74
C HIS A 153 11.51 4.26 -7.20
N PRO A 154 11.96 5.34 -7.87
CA PRO A 154 11.51 5.64 -9.22
C PRO A 154 12.00 4.59 -10.22
N ASP A 155 11.13 4.19 -11.14
CA ASP A 155 11.46 3.35 -12.29
C ASP A 155 11.18 4.14 -13.59
N PRO A 156 12.13 4.23 -14.53
CA PRO A 156 12.00 5.05 -15.74
C PRO A 156 10.94 4.51 -16.73
N ASN A 157 10.47 3.29 -16.55
CA ASN A 157 9.46 2.68 -17.40
C ASN A 157 8.06 2.74 -16.77
N VAL A 158 7.94 3.17 -15.50
CA VAL A 158 6.69 3.21 -14.76
C VAL A 158 6.19 4.63 -14.59
N CYS A 159 4.92 4.84 -14.92
CA CYS A 159 4.20 6.09 -14.70
C CYS A 159 3.23 5.94 -13.53
N CYS A 160 3.14 6.98 -12.70
CA CYS A 160 2.17 7.08 -11.61
C CYS A 160 1.00 7.95 -12.05
N VAL A 161 -0.17 7.36 -12.27
CA VAL A 161 -1.38 8.10 -12.62
C VAL A 161 -2.31 8.14 -11.40
N PRO A 162 -2.72 9.34 -10.93
CA PRO A 162 -3.58 9.46 -9.75
C PRO A 162 -4.90 8.68 -9.90
N MET A 163 -5.32 7.98 -8.83
CA MET A 163 -6.67 7.43 -8.76
C MET A 163 -7.68 8.54 -8.47
N SER A 164 -8.83 8.52 -9.14
CA SER A 164 -9.88 9.53 -9.01
C SER A 164 -11.19 9.03 -8.40
N ASP A 165 -11.29 7.74 -8.08
CA ASP A 165 -12.45 7.06 -7.49
C ASP A 165 -12.27 6.74 -6.00
N SER A 166 -12.94 5.70 -5.50
CA SER A 166 -12.87 5.22 -4.12
C SER A 166 -11.45 4.84 -3.65
N MET A 167 -10.57 4.53 -4.60
CA MET A 167 -9.16 4.19 -4.33
C MET A 167 -8.23 5.40 -4.15
N LYS A 168 -8.78 6.61 -4.08
CA LYS A 168 -7.99 7.85 -4.09
C LYS A 168 -7.02 8.02 -2.92
N TYR A 169 -7.40 7.58 -1.72
CA TYR A 169 -6.63 7.84 -0.50
C TYR A 169 -6.26 6.57 0.25
N TRP A 170 -5.15 6.67 0.94
CA TRP A 170 -4.57 5.67 1.83
C TRP A 170 -4.30 6.32 3.18
N ASP A 171 -5.22 6.08 4.14
CA ASP A 171 -5.16 6.68 5.46
C ASP A 171 -4.41 5.79 6.43
N ILE A 172 -3.29 6.29 6.94
CA ILE A 172 -2.37 5.59 7.84
C ILE A 172 -2.60 6.10 9.26
N VAL A 173 -2.66 5.19 10.21
CA VAL A 173 -2.82 5.47 11.62
C VAL A 173 -1.78 4.72 12.46
N LEU A 174 -1.51 5.26 13.65
CA LEU A 174 -0.84 4.57 14.75
C LEU A 174 -1.90 4.09 15.74
N ALA A 175 -1.97 2.80 15.97
CA ALA A 175 -2.87 2.16 16.94
C ALA A 175 -2.09 1.54 18.09
#